data_e9978be100a85188074c849c16f8c8f8
#
_entry.id   e9978be100a85188074c849c16f8c8f8
#
_cell.length_a   1.000
_cell.length_b   1.000
_cell.length_c   1.000
_cell.angle_alpha   90.00
_cell.angle_beta   90.00
_cell.angle_gamma   90.00
#
_symmetry.space_group_name_H-M   'P 1'
#
loop_
_entity.id
_entity.type
_entity.pdbx_description
1 polymer ?
#
loop_
_entity_poly.entity_id
_entity_poly.type
_entity_poly.pdbx_seq_one_letter_code
_entity_poly.pdbx_strand_id
1 'polypeptide(L)'
;WTRAGSAVEGESLWEFLHHRGDLLRDANEQTLLPLLIFDQFEEVFTLGQADDVGRKRAREFLEDLADLAENRPPAKLEARIEDDDAAAEDFDFARADYRILIALREDYLAHLEGVKTIMPSITQNRMRLARMNGAQALSAVVKPGGKLVSQEVAESIVRFVAGGSELGNAEIEPSLLSLICRELNTVRLAQGRSEISADLLAGSRDTILSEFYERALADQPAGVRRVVEDELLTDSGYRESLAEERVVKALAAAGAPADALATLVNRRLLRIEDRLDMR
;
A
#
# COMPACT_ATOMS: atom_id res chain seq x y z
N TRP A 1 -1.50 6.05 -24.41
CA TRP A 1 -2.92 6.25 -24.05
C TRP A 1 -3.42 7.45 -24.86
N THR A 2 -4.32 7.24 -25.78
CA THR A 2 -4.99 8.35 -26.48
C THR A 2 -6.46 8.32 -26.11
N ARG A 3 -6.91 9.30 -25.34
CA ARG A 3 -8.33 9.64 -25.20
C ARG A 3 -8.66 10.68 -26.25
N ALA A 4 -9.86 10.62 -26.83
CA ALA A 4 -10.34 11.61 -27.77
C ALA A 4 -10.67 12.97 -27.14
N GLY A 5 -10.71 13.08 -25.82
CA GLY A 5 -10.98 14.32 -25.08
C GLY A 5 -10.11 14.48 -23.84
N SER A 6 -9.89 15.72 -23.38
CA SER A 6 -9.29 16.05 -22.09
C SER A 6 -10.36 16.01 -21.00
N ALA A 7 -10.01 15.61 -19.77
CA ALA A 7 -10.89 15.75 -18.62
C ALA A 7 -11.33 17.22 -18.48
N VAL A 8 -12.60 17.46 -18.23
CA VAL A 8 -13.15 18.79 -18.01
C VAL A 8 -13.07 19.11 -16.52
N GLU A 9 -12.73 20.35 -16.17
CA GLU A 9 -12.65 20.75 -14.77
C GLU A 9 -14.02 20.59 -14.10
N GLY A 10 -14.05 19.85 -12.99
CA GLY A 10 -15.27 19.55 -12.25
C GLY A 10 -16.05 18.32 -12.72
N GLU A 11 -15.54 17.61 -13.74
CA GLU A 11 -16.07 16.33 -14.20
C GLU A 11 -15.81 15.24 -13.15
N SER A 12 -16.84 14.46 -12.81
CA SER A 12 -16.67 13.29 -11.93
C SER A 12 -15.96 12.14 -12.63
N LEU A 13 -15.43 11.20 -11.87
CA LEU A 13 -14.79 9.99 -12.42
C LEU A 13 -15.80 9.14 -13.20
N TRP A 14 -17.06 9.12 -12.77
CA TRP A 14 -18.13 8.45 -13.49
C TRP A 14 -18.34 9.07 -14.87
N GLU A 15 -18.54 10.40 -14.97
CA GLU A 15 -18.72 11.10 -16.23
C GLU A 15 -17.54 10.86 -17.17
N PHE A 16 -16.31 10.97 -16.65
CA PHE A 16 -15.09 10.71 -17.39
C PHE A 16 -15.06 9.34 -18.08
N LEU A 17 -15.54 8.28 -17.43
CA LEU A 17 -15.52 6.92 -17.95
C LEU A 17 -16.75 6.56 -18.78
N HIS A 18 -17.82 7.37 -18.74
CA HIS A 18 -19.09 7.07 -19.39
C HIS A 18 -19.40 7.92 -20.63
N HIS A 19 -18.51 8.85 -21.02
CA HIS A 19 -18.69 9.56 -22.28
C HIS A 19 -18.80 8.60 -23.48
N ARG A 20 -19.82 8.76 -24.30
CA ARG A 20 -20.12 7.85 -25.44
C ARG A 20 -19.01 7.79 -26.48
N GLY A 21 -18.35 8.90 -26.75
CA GLY A 21 -17.29 9.02 -27.75
C GLY A 21 -15.92 8.52 -27.28
N ASP A 22 -15.73 8.37 -25.96
CA ASP A 22 -14.43 8.16 -25.37
C ASP A 22 -14.20 6.69 -25.02
N LEU A 23 -13.44 6.00 -25.88
CA LEU A 23 -12.92 4.67 -25.58
C LEU A 23 -11.41 4.78 -25.35
N LEU A 24 -10.94 4.16 -24.27
CA LEU A 24 -9.51 4.00 -24.06
C LEU A 24 -8.97 2.97 -25.06
N ARG A 25 -7.97 3.36 -25.84
CA ARG A 25 -7.38 2.48 -26.87
C ARG A 25 -5.87 2.39 -26.69
N ASP A 26 -5.30 1.25 -27.09
CA ASP A 26 -3.86 1.08 -27.20
C ASP A 26 -3.33 1.67 -28.53
N ALA A 27 -2.01 1.55 -28.74
CA ALA A 27 -1.36 2.02 -29.96
C ALA A 27 -1.81 1.26 -31.23
N ASN A 28 -2.52 0.12 -31.09
CA ASN A 28 -3.06 -0.70 -32.17
C ASN A 28 -4.57 -0.50 -32.35
N GLU A 29 -5.15 0.57 -31.78
CA GLU A 29 -6.58 0.90 -31.82
C GLU A 29 -7.48 -0.14 -31.10
N GLN A 30 -6.90 -1.02 -30.27
CA GLN A 30 -7.70 -1.98 -29.51
C GLN A 30 -8.27 -1.31 -28.26
N THR A 31 -9.54 -1.55 -27.98
CA THR A 31 -10.21 -1.05 -26.77
C THR A 31 -9.57 -1.64 -25.51
N LEU A 32 -9.18 -0.79 -24.59
CA LEU A 32 -8.62 -1.15 -23.31
C LEU A 32 -9.71 -1.16 -22.23
N LEU A 33 -9.62 -2.13 -21.34
CA LEU A 33 -10.41 -2.18 -20.11
C LEU A 33 -9.58 -1.56 -18.96
N PRO A 34 -9.90 -0.35 -18.48
CA PRO A 34 -9.14 0.27 -17.39
C PRO A 34 -9.32 -0.52 -16.09
N LEU A 35 -8.22 -0.70 -15.37
CA LEU A 35 -8.19 -1.19 -14.00
C LEU A 35 -7.75 -0.03 -13.09
N LEU A 36 -8.68 0.44 -12.28
CA LEU A 36 -8.44 1.48 -11.27
C LEU A 36 -7.98 0.79 -9.98
N ILE A 37 -6.77 1.13 -9.53
CA ILE A 37 -6.19 0.53 -8.33
C ILE A 37 -6.07 1.61 -7.25
N PHE A 38 -6.80 1.42 -6.16
CA PHE A 38 -6.71 2.24 -4.95
C PHE A 38 -5.94 1.44 -3.89
N ASP A 39 -4.63 1.68 -3.82
CA ASP A 39 -3.78 1.08 -2.80
C ASP A 39 -3.76 1.95 -1.55
N GLN A 40 -3.53 1.34 -0.40
CA GLN A 40 -3.56 2.00 0.91
C GLN A 40 -4.89 2.76 1.17
N PHE A 41 -6.00 2.14 0.80
CA PHE A 41 -7.34 2.77 0.87
C PHE A 41 -7.73 3.21 2.29
N GLU A 42 -7.11 2.64 3.32
CA GLU A 42 -7.27 3.09 4.71
C GLU A 42 -6.96 4.58 4.91
N GLU A 43 -6.16 5.18 4.03
CA GLU A 43 -5.81 6.59 4.12
C GLU A 43 -7.02 7.52 3.95
N VAL A 44 -8.03 7.11 3.19
CA VAL A 44 -9.29 7.85 3.08
C VAL A 44 -9.95 8.04 4.44
N PHE A 45 -9.85 7.03 5.31
CA PHE A 45 -10.41 7.09 6.66
C PHE A 45 -9.54 7.90 7.62
N THR A 46 -8.23 7.83 7.50
CA THR A 46 -7.30 8.58 8.38
C THR A 46 -7.24 10.06 8.01
N LEU A 47 -7.21 10.39 6.71
CA LEU A 47 -7.26 11.78 6.24
C LEU A 47 -8.57 12.48 6.63
N GLY A 48 -9.69 11.75 6.59
CA GLY A 48 -10.99 12.24 7.06
C GLY A 48 -11.05 12.60 8.55
N GLN A 49 -10.07 12.18 9.36
CA GLN A 49 -10.01 12.50 10.79
C GLN A 49 -9.15 13.74 11.10
N ALA A 50 -8.34 14.23 10.16
CA ALA A 50 -7.37 15.29 10.40
C ALA A 50 -8.04 16.64 10.66
N ASP A 51 -8.99 17.05 9.81
CA ASP A 51 -9.73 18.31 9.92
C ASP A 51 -11.07 18.26 9.15
N ASP A 52 -11.84 19.37 9.20
CA ASP A 52 -13.14 19.45 8.52
C ASP A 52 -13.02 19.40 6.99
N VAL A 53 -11.93 19.92 6.43
CA VAL A 53 -11.67 19.92 4.99
C VAL A 53 -11.36 18.51 4.53
N GLY A 54 -10.50 17.79 5.25
CA GLY A 54 -10.17 16.39 4.99
C GLY A 54 -11.41 15.49 5.08
N ARG A 55 -12.27 15.69 6.10
CA ARG A 55 -13.56 14.97 6.21
C ARG A 55 -14.47 15.17 5.02
N LYS A 56 -14.58 16.41 4.56
CA LYS A 56 -15.40 16.74 3.39
C LYS A 56 -14.85 16.07 2.13
N ARG A 57 -13.54 16.19 1.86
CA ARG A 57 -12.89 15.58 0.70
C ARG A 57 -13.00 14.05 0.70
N ALA A 58 -12.78 13.41 1.86
CA ALA A 58 -12.91 11.97 1.98
C ALA A 58 -14.33 11.48 1.69
N ARG A 59 -15.35 12.25 2.15
CA ARG A 59 -16.74 11.93 1.84
C ARG A 59 -17.05 12.09 0.37
N GLU A 60 -16.69 13.22 -0.24
CA GLU A 60 -16.88 13.48 -1.68
C GLU A 60 -16.22 12.39 -2.53
N PHE A 61 -14.99 12.02 -2.19
CA PHE A 61 -14.29 10.92 -2.87
C PHE A 61 -15.01 9.57 -2.73
N LEU A 62 -15.51 9.24 -1.53
CA LEU A 62 -16.24 7.99 -1.31
C LEU A 62 -17.58 7.97 -2.05
N GLU A 63 -18.26 9.12 -2.17
CA GLU A 63 -19.48 9.28 -2.96
C GLU A 63 -19.20 9.07 -4.46
N ASP A 64 -18.18 9.75 -5.00
CA ASP A 64 -17.76 9.59 -6.40
C ASP A 64 -17.35 8.14 -6.72
N LEU A 65 -16.60 7.50 -5.83
CA LEU A 65 -16.20 6.10 -5.98
C LEU A 65 -17.39 5.15 -5.89
N ALA A 66 -18.36 5.44 -5.02
CA ALA A 66 -19.59 4.66 -4.89
C ALA A 66 -20.45 4.77 -6.14
N ASP A 67 -20.60 5.96 -6.71
CA ASP A 67 -21.33 6.17 -7.95
C ASP A 67 -20.70 5.38 -9.10
N LEU A 68 -19.38 5.39 -9.19
CA LEU A 68 -18.66 4.60 -10.17
C LEU A 68 -18.83 3.08 -9.94
N ALA A 69 -18.64 2.61 -8.69
CA ALA A 69 -18.68 1.18 -8.37
C ALA A 69 -20.07 0.55 -8.53
N GLU A 70 -21.13 1.33 -8.21
CA GLU A 70 -22.51 0.91 -8.31
C GLU A 70 -23.15 1.28 -9.68
N ASN A 71 -22.37 1.86 -10.58
CA ASN A 71 -22.79 2.37 -11.88
C ASN A 71 -24.02 3.31 -11.77
N ARG A 72 -23.96 4.28 -10.88
CA ARG A 72 -24.98 5.31 -10.69
C ARG A 72 -24.50 6.63 -11.24
N PRO A 73 -25.29 7.37 -12.01
CA PRO A 73 -24.95 8.71 -12.42
C PRO A 73 -24.81 9.61 -11.16
N PRO A 74 -23.79 10.49 -11.11
CA PRO A 74 -23.63 11.42 -10.00
C PRO A 74 -24.82 12.38 -9.87
N ALA A 75 -25.20 12.74 -8.65
CA ALA A 75 -26.32 13.64 -8.41
C ALA A 75 -26.23 14.98 -9.15
N LYS A 76 -25.01 15.49 -9.37
CA LYS A 76 -24.79 16.72 -10.18
C LYS A 76 -25.15 16.52 -11.64
N LEU A 77 -24.90 15.35 -12.19
CA LEU A 77 -25.29 15.00 -13.57
C LEU A 77 -26.80 14.82 -13.64
N GLU A 78 -27.40 14.12 -12.68
CA GLU A 78 -28.87 13.96 -12.61
C GLU A 78 -29.58 15.32 -12.58
N ALA A 79 -29.12 16.26 -11.77
CA ALA A 79 -29.68 17.63 -11.73
C ALA A 79 -29.53 18.37 -13.08
N ARG A 80 -28.39 18.19 -13.79
CA ARG A 80 -28.25 18.79 -15.14
C ARG A 80 -29.19 18.17 -16.16
N ILE A 81 -29.45 16.87 -16.07
CA ILE A 81 -30.38 16.17 -16.95
C ILE A 81 -31.82 16.58 -16.66
N GLU A 82 -32.17 16.80 -15.38
CA GLU A 82 -33.51 17.34 -15.01
C GLU A 82 -33.74 18.73 -15.58
N ASP A 83 -32.68 19.56 -15.66
CA ASP A 83 -32.78 20.92 -16.26
C ASP A 83 -32.73 20.88 -17.80
N ASP A 84 -31.99 19.97 -18.39
CA ASP A 84 -31.82 19.80 -19.85
C ASP A 84 -31.56 18.32 -20.22
N ASP A 85 -32.58 17.69 -20.81
CA ASP A 85 -32.50 16.29 -21.26
C ASP A 85 -31.32 16.04 -22.22
N ALA A 86 -30.89 17.06 -22.97
CA ALA A 86 -29.74 16.92 -23.90
C ALA A 86 -28.44 16.59 -23.18
N ALA A 87 -28.30 16.95 -21.90
CA ALA A 87 -27.11 16.60 -21.09
C ALA A 87 -26.90 15.08 -20.96
N ALA A 88 -27.95 14.26 -21.14
CA ALA A 88 -27.85 12.80 -21.11
C ALA A 88 -27.27 12.20 -22.40
N GLU A 89 -27.32 12.91 -23.52
CA GLU A 89 -26.91 12.38 -24.84
C GLU A 89 -25.41 12.08 -24.92
N ASP A 90 -24.61 12.76 -24.12
CA ASP A 90 -23.16 12.62 -24.10
C ASP A 90 -22.70 11.34 -23.37
N PHE A 91 -23.55 10.70 -22.59
CA PHE A 91 -23.16 9.61 -21.71
C PHE A 91 -23.81 8.26 -22.08
N ASP A 92 -23.04 7.19 -21.85
CA ASP A 92 -23.53 5.81 -21.93
C ASP A 92 -23.74 5.23 -20.53
N PHE A 93 -24.97 5.32 -20.04
CA PHE A 93 -25.35 4.87 -18.69
C PHE A 93 -25.24 3.34 -18.49
N ALA A 94 -25.19 2.56 -19.56
CA ALA A 94 -25.03 1.11 -19.49
C ALA A 94 -23.57 0.68 -19.46
N ARG A 95 -22.63 1.59 -19.69
CA ARG A 95 -21.20 1.29 -19.72
C ARG A 95 -20.70 0.85 -18.34
N ALA A 96 -19.96 -0.24 -18.29
CA ALA A 96 -19.26 -0.73 -17.10
C ALA A 96 -17.91 -1.37 -17.52
N ASP A 97 -17.25 -0.77 -18.51
CA ASP A 97 -16.03 -1.27 -19.14
C ASP A 97 -14.79 -0.86 -18.34
N TYR A 98 -14.83 -1.04 -17.04
CA TYR A 98 -13.73 -0.80 -16.11
C TYR A 98 -13.74 -1.82 -14.95
N ARG A 99 -12.67 -1.87 -14.21
CA ARG A 99 -12.57 -2.67 -12.97
C ARG A 99 -11.97 -1.80 -11.89
N ILE A 100 -12.41 -2.04 -10.66
CA ILE A 100 -11.95 -1.34 -9.46
C ILE A 100 -11.32 -2.36 -8.53
N LEU A 101 -10.09 -2.12 -8.11
CA LEU A 101 -9.36 -2.88 -7.10
C LEU A 101 -9.04 -1.96 -5.93
N ILE A 102 -9.55 -2.30 -4.76
CA ILE A 102 -9.28 -1.59 -3.52
C ILE A 102 -8.41 -2.48 -2.65
N ALA A 103 -7.25 -1.98 -2.23
CA ALA A 103 -6.37 -2.65 -1.27
C ALA A 103 -6.30 -1.83 0.01
N LEU A 104 -6.54 -2.49 1.15
CA LEU A 104 -6.50 -1.85 2.47
C LEU A 104 -6.01 -2.83 3.53
N ARG A 105 -5.59 -2.29 4.67
CA ARG A 105 -5.19 -3.06 5.83
C ARG A 105 -6.41 -3.68 6.52
N GLU A 106 -6.24 -4.89 7.05
CA GLU A 106 -7.33 -5.66 7.70
C GLU A 106 -7.94 -4.94 8.92
N ASP A 107 -7.14 -4.15 9.65
CA ASP A 107 -7.59 -3.41 10.83
C ASP A 107 -8.57 -2.25 10.48
N TYR A 108 -8.63 -1.84 9.21
CA TYR A 108 -9.61 -0.85 8.71
C TYR A 108 -10.90 -1.46 8.14
N LEU A 109 -11.07 -2.77 8.25
CA LEU A 109 -12.25 -3.45 7.70
C LEU A 109 -13.58 -2.94 8.30
N ALA A 110 -13.58 -2.58 9.58
CA ALA A 110 -14.75 -1.99 10.24
C ALA A 110 -15.17 -0.64 9.63
N HIS A 111 -14.20 0.17 9.20
CA HIS A 111 -14.46 1.44 8.51
C HIS A 111 -15.07 1.19 7.12
N LEU A 112 -14.58 0.15 6.43
CA LEU A 112 -15.11 -0.26 5.13
C LEU A 112 -16.59 -0.71 5.23
N GLU A 113 -16.96 -1.41 6.31
CA GLU A 113 -18.35 -1.79 6.55
C GLU A 113 -19.27 -0.55 6.69
N GLY A 114 -18.76 0.57 7.20
CA GLY A 114 -19.48 1.87 7.25
C GLY A 114 -19.80 2.45 5.87
N VAL A 115 -19.01 2.14 4.85
CA VAL A 115 -19.20 2.59 3.47
C VAL A 115 -20.27 1.78 2.74
N LYS A 116 -20.65 0.62 3.25
CA LYS A 116 -21.60 -0.32 2.64
C LYS A 116 -22.97 0.31 2.34
N THR A 117 -23.37 1.34 3.07
CA THR A 117 -24.65 2.04 2.84
C THR A 117 -24.69 2.77 1.51
N ILE A 118 -23.55 3.30 1.06
CA ILE A 118 -23.43 4.03 -0.21
C ILE A 118 -22.84 3.13 -1.32
N MET A 119 -22.05 2.11 -0.96
CA MET A 119 -21.38 1.18 -1.87
C MET A 119 -21.62 -0.28 -1.44
N PRO A 120 -22.81 -0.86 -1.67
CA PRO A 120 -23.13 -2.23 -1.24
C PRO A 120 -22.20 -3.30 -1.80
N SER A 121 -21.68 -3.13 -3.02
CA SER A 121 -20.80 -4.09 -3.70
C SER A 121 -19.43 -4.25 -3.03
N ILE A 122 -18.98 -3.27 -2.22
CA ILE A 122 -17.63 -3.24 -1.63
C ILE A 122 -17.31 -4.46 -0.75
N THR A 123 -18.35 -5.09 -0.17
CA THR A 123 -18.19 -6.27 0.68
C THR A 123 -18.46 -7.59 -0.03
N GLN A 124 -18.96 -7.57 -1.27
CA GLN A 124 -19.37 -8.78 -1.99
C GLN A 124 -18.21 -9.53 -2.63
N ASN A 125 -17.23 -8.80 -3.16
CA ASN A 125 -16.08 -9.35 -3.87
C ASN A 125 -14.80 -8.99 -3.13
N ARG A 126 -14.44 -9.73 -2.09
CA ARG A 126 -13.22 -9.47 -1.35
C ARG A 126 -12.32 -10.69 -1.27
N MET A 127 -11.04 -10.45 -1.29
CA MET A 127 -10.01 -11.44 -1.10
C MET A 127 -9.12 -11.02 0.10
N ARG A 128 -8.97 -11.91 1.07
CA ARG A 128 -8.01 -11.71 2.15
C ARG A 128 -6.65 -12.24 1.74
N LEU A 129 -5.63 -11.37 1.76
CA LEU A 129 -4.25 -11.78 1.65
C LEU A 129 -3.79 -12.30 3.01
N ALA A 130 -3.79 -13.62 3.17
CA ALA A 130 -3.25 -14.28 4.35
C ALA A 130 -1.72 -14.29 4.32
N ARG A 131 -1.12 -14.66 5.46
CA ARG A 131 0.32 -14.95 5.52
C ARG A 131 0.69 -16.04 4.52
N MET A 132 1.94 -16.02 4.07
CA MET A 132 2.43 -17.05 3.16
C MET A 132 2.50 -18.41 3.87
N ASN A 133 2.13 -19.48 3.18
CA ASN A 133 2.50 -20.82 3.63
C ASN A 133 3.98 -21.10 3.29
N GLY A 134 4.53 -22.19 3.85
CA GLY A 134 5.93 -22.53 3.67
C GLY A 134 6.35 -22.71 2.20
N ALA A 135 5.51 -23.28 1.35
CA ALA A 135 5.81 -23.46 -0.08
C ALA A 135 5.85 -22.12 -0.84
N GLN A 136 4.92 -21.21 -0.53
CA GLN A 136 4.91 -19.85 -1.08
C GLN A 136 6.14 -19.06 -0.63
N ALA A 137 6.48 -19.13 0.66
CA ALA A 137 7.67 -18.48 1.21
C ALA A 137 8.96 -19.02 0.58
N LEU A 138 9.07 -20.35 0.42
CA LEU A 138 10.20 -20.98 -0.25
C LEU A 138 10.34 -20.50 -1.69
N SER A 139 9.24 -20.44 -2.43
CA SER A 139 9.22 -19.92 -3.79
C SER A 139 9.62 -18.43 -3.85
N ALA A 140 9.21 -17.62 -2.85
CA ALA A 140 9.56 -16.21 -2.76
C ALA A 140 11.05 -15.98 -2.44
N VAL A 141 11.74 -16.93 -1.82
CA VAL A 141 13.20 -16.90 -1.60
C VAL A 141 13.97 -17.41 -2.82
N VAL A 142 13.59 -18.58 -3.33
CA VAL A 142 14.35 -19.28 -4.39
C VAL A 142 14.28 -18.53 -5.73
N LYS A 143 13.08 -18.07 -6.15
CA LYS A 143 12.91 -17.45 -7.47
C LYS A 143 13.75 -16.19 -7.66
N PRO A 144 13.71 -15.19 -6.76
CA PRO A 144 14.59 -14.02 -6.90
C PRO A 144 16.02 -14.29 -6.46
N GLY A 145 16.23 -15.24 -5.55
CA GLY A 145 17.55 -15.63 -5.05
C GLY A 145 18.46 -16.24 -6.12
N GLY A 146 17.89 -16.97 -7.06
CA GLY A 146 18.62 -17.56 -8.18
C GLY A 146 19.84 -18.36 -7.73
N LYS A 147 21.05 -17.95 -8.20
CA LYS A 147 22.33 -18.58 -7.83
C LYS A 147 22.85 -18.14 -6.46
N LEU A 148 22.23 -17.16 -5.82
CA LEU A 148 22.71 -16.62 -4.53
C LEU A 148 22.32 -17.49 -3.34
N VAL A 149 21.31 -18.34 -3.49
CA VAL A 149 20.79 -19.18 -2.41
C VAL A 149 20.45 -20.57 -2.94
N SER A 150 20.98 -21.62 -2.31
CA SER A 150 20.59 -22.99 -2.64
C SER A 150 19.20 -23.31 -2.10
N GLN A 151 18.55 -24.36 -2.63
CA GLN A 151 17.27 -24.85 -2.16
C GLN A 151 17.30 -25.16 -0.64
N GLU A 152 18.35 -25.81 -0.17
CA GLU A 152 18.53 -26.21 1.23
C GLU A 152 18.67 -24.98 2.16
N VAL A 153 19.41 -23.99 1.72
CA VAL A 153 19.56 -22.73 2.46
C VAL A 153 18.25 -21.95 2.48
N ALA A 154 17.51 -21.90 1.36
CA ALA A 154 16.20 -21.28 1.30
C ALA A 154 15.21 -21.94 2.27
N GLU A 155 15.18 -23.27 2.35
CA GLU A 155 14.37 -23.98 3.34
C GLU A 155 14.77 -23.64 4.78
N SER A 156 16.08 -23.54 5.03
CA SER A 156 16.60 -23.13 6.35
C SER A 156 16.17 -21.70 6.70
N ILE A 157 16.20 -20.76 5.75
CA ILE A 157 15.72 -19.39 5.92
C ILE A 157 14.21 -19.40 6.27
N VAL A 158 13.41 -20.14 5.51
CA VAL A 158 11.95 -20.17 5.75
C VAL A 158 11.63 -20.79 7.12
N ARG A 159 12.27 -21.88 7.52
CA ARG A 159 12.13 -22.47 8.86
C ARG A 159 12.56 -21.52 9.97
N PHE A 160 13.64 -20.80 9.76
CA PHE A 160 14.13 -19.79 10.70
C PHE A 160 13.10 -18.68 10.90
N VAL A 161 12.52 -18.13 9.82
CA VAL A 161 11.47 -17.11 9.88
C VAL A 161 10.21 -17.65 10.53
N ALA A 162 9.87 -18.91 10.29
CA ALA A 162 8.73 -19.61 10.89
C ALA A 162 8.89 -19.91 12.40
N GLY A 163 10.03 -19.57 13.01
CA GLY A 163 10.31 -19.88 14.41
C GLY A 163 10.53 -21.37 14.68
N GLY A 164 11.04 -22.12 13.69
CA GLY A 164 11.35 -23.55 13.80
C GLY A 164 10.17 -24.48 13.45
N SER A 165 9.02 -23.95 13.02
CA SER A 165 7.88 -24.76 12.59
C SER A 165 8.19 -25.56 11.32
N GLU A 166 7.51 -26.70 11.15
CA GLU A 166 7.57 -27.45 9.90
C GLU A 166 6.99 -26.63 8.74
N LEU A 167 7.61 -26.72 7.55
CA LEU A 167 7.21 -25.95 6.37
C LEU A 167 5.74 -26.15 5.99
N GLY A 168 5.19 -27.34 6.21
CA GLY A 168 3.78 -27.63 5.88
C GLY A 168 2.75 -26.83 6.69
N ASN A 169 3.08 -26.47 7.93
CA ASN A 169 2.20 -25.76 8.85
C ASN A 169 2.67 -24.32 9.13
N ALA A 170 3.70 -23.86 8.42
CA ALA A 170 4.28 -22.55 8.66
C ALA A 170 3.39 -21.44 8.10
N GLU A 171 3.12 -20.44 8.92
CA GLU A 171 2.56 -19.16 8.51
C GLU A 171 3.66 -18.10 8.54
N ILE A 172 4.06 -17.65 7.36
CA ILE A 172 5.19 -16.73 7.17
C ILE A 172 4.68 -15.33 6.85
N GLU A 173 5.13 -14.37 7.63
CA GLU A 173 4.89 -12.96 7.33
C GLU A 173 5.85 -12.47 6.23
N PRO A 174 5.32 -11.94 5.10
CA PRO A 174 6.15 -11.54 3.95
C PRO A 174 7.18 -10.46 4.28
N SER A 175 6.82 -9.49 5.10
CA SER A 175 7.71 -8.39 5.53
C SER A 175 8.91 -8.92 6.33
N LEU A 176 8.67 -9.84 7.25
CA LEU A 176 9.72 -10.46 8.05
C LEU A 176 10.65 -11.31 7.18
N LEU A 177 10.10 -12.12 6.26
CA LEU A 177 10.88 -12.90 5.33
C LEU A 177 11.79 -12.00 4.46
N SER A 178 11.23 -10.92 3.92
CA SER A 178 11.95 -9.94 3.12
C SER A 178 13.09 -9.28 3.91
N LEU A 179 12.83 -8.90 5.16
CA LEU A 179 13.83 -8.29 6.04
C LEU A 179 14.99 -9.25 6.31
N ILE A 180 14.70 -10.49 6.71
CA ILE A 180 15.72 -11.50 6.99
C ILE A 180 16.57 -11.79 5.74
N CYS A 181 15.93 -12.01 4.59
CA CYS A 181 16.66 -12.24 3.33
C CYS A 181 17.59 -11.07 2.98
N ARG A 182 17.15 -9.84 3.20
CA ARG A 182 17.97 -8.66 2.97
C ARG A 182 19.13 -8.56 3.92
N GLU A 183 18.92 -8.80 5.21
CA GLU A 183 19.99 -8.78 6.21
C GLU A 183 21.05 -9.84 5.91
N LEU A 184 20.64 -11.07 5.57
CA LEU A 184 21.56 -12.11 5.14
C LEU A 184 22.36 -11.70 3.90
N ASN A 185 21.72 -11.06 2.92
CA ASN A 185 22.42 -10.57 1.74
C ASN A 185 23.37 -9.40 2.06
N THR A 186 23.03 -8.53 3.00
CA THR A 186 23.90 -7.46 3.47
C THR A 186 25.16 -8.02 4.12
N VAL A 187 25.02 -9.00 5.01
CA VAL A 187 26.15 -9.69 5.66
C VAL A 187 27.00 -10.43 4.62
N ARG A 188 26.35 -11.14 3.68
CA ARG A 188 27.04 -11.80 2.57
C ARG A 188 27.96 -10.85 1.80
N LEU A 189 27.41 -9.69 1.40
CA LEU A 189 28.17 -8.65 0.67
C LEU A 189 29.32 -8.09 1.49
N ALA A 190 29.08 -7.79 2.77
CA ALA A 190 30.13 -7.29 3.67
C ALA A 190 31.28 -8.28 3.87
N GLN A 191 30.99 -9.58 3.82
CA GLN A 191 32.00 -10.65 3.92
C GLN A 191 32.61 -11.06 2.56
N GLY A 192 32.20 -10.43 1.45
CA GLY A 192 32.69 -10.74 0.10
C GLY A 192 32.31 -12.14 -0.39
N ARG A 193 31.26 -12.76 0.16
CA ARG A 193 30.83 -14.11 -0.22
C ARG A 193 30.01 -14.10 -1.52
N SER A 194 30.16 -15.11 -2.35
CA SER A 194 29.38 -15.28 -3.58
C SER A 194 27.95 -15.71 -3.32
N GLU A 195 27.71 -16.44 -2.22
CA GLU A 195 26.41 -17.06 -1.90
C GLU A 195 26.00 -16.79 -0.44
N ILE A 196 24.69 -16.89 -0.18
CA ILE A 196 24.14 -16.93 1.18
C ILE A 196 24.25 -18.38 1.66
N SER A 197 24.96 -18.60 2.76
CA SER A 197 25.17 -19.91 3.36
C SER A 197 24.47 -20.04 4.71
N ALA A 198 24.21 -21.27 5.14
CA ALA A 198 23.43 -21.55 6.35
C ALA A 198 24.08 -21.01 7.65
N ASP A 199 25.40 -20.85 7.67
CA ASP A 199 26.12 -20.28 8.83
C ASP A 199 25.77 -18.80 9.07
N LEU A 200 25.28 -18.07 8.05
CA LEU A 200 24.79 -16.70 8.20
C LEU A 200 23.46 -16.62 8.99
N LEU A 201 22.78 -17.75 9.17
CA LEU A 201 21.58 -17.86 10.01
C LEU A 201 21.91 -18.06 11.50
N ALA A 202 23.22 -18.07 11.87
CA ALA A 202 23.63 -18.21 13.26
C ALA A 202 23.09 -17.04 14.10
N GLY A 203 22.27 -17.38 15.08
CA GLY A 203 21.56 -16.42 15.93
C GLY A 203 20.06 -16.66 15.98
N SER A 204 19.37 -16.00 16.90
CA SER A 204 17.91 -16.04 16.93
C SER A 204 17.31 -15.01 15.96
N ARG A 205 16.11 -15.27 15.47
CA ARG A 205 15.32 -14.31 14.68
C ARG A 205 15.23 -12.95 15.37
N ASP A 206 14.94 -12.97 16.66
CA ASP A 206 14.78 -11.76 17.46
C ASP A 206 16.11 -11.02 17.63
N THR A 207 17.23 -11.74 17.68
CA THR A 207 18.57 -11.13 17.68
C THR A 207 18.84 -10.39 16.38
N ILE A 208 18.56 -10.99 15.22
CA ILE A 208 18.76 -10.34 13.91
C ILE A 208 17.90 -9.09 13.78
N LEU A 209 16.64 -9.12 14.24
CA LEU A 209 15.73 -7.98 14.22
C LEU A 209 16.19 -6.89 15.18
N SER A 210 16.55 -7.24 16.41
CA SER A 210 17.11 -6.31 17.39
C SER A 210 18.38 -5.65 16.87
N GLU A 211 19.32 -6.41 16.36
CA GLU A 211 20.56 -5.89 15.80
C GLU A 211 20.32 -4.97 14.60
N PHE A 212 19.34 -5.31 13.73
CA PHE A 212 18.92 -4.40 12.66
C PHE A 212 18.41 -3.08 13.20
N TYR A 213 17.50 -3.13 14.18
CA TYR A 213 16.91 -1.95 14.80
C TYR A 213 17.96 -1.09 15.50
N GLU A 214 18.81 -1.72 16.31
CA GLU A 214 19.90 -1.04 17.01
C GLU A 214 20.90 -0.38 16.03
N ARG A 215 21.28 -1.08 14.96
CA ARG A 215 22.15 -0.51 13.91
C ARG A 215 21.50 0.66 13.18
N ALA A 216 20.20 0.57 12.93
CA ALA A 216 19.48 1.64 12.24
C ALA A 216 19.45 2.94 13.05
N LEU A 217 19.54 2.85 14.38
CA LEU A 217 19.48 3.97 15.31
C LEU A 217 20.81 4.28 16.02
N ALA A 218 21.89 3.53 15.78
CA ALA A 218 23.11 3.54 16.58
C ALA A 218 23.78 4.92 16.71
N ASP A 219 23.71 5.75 15.69
CA ASP A 219 24.29 7.10 15.63
C ASP A 219 23.24 8.21 15.80
N GLN A 220 22.00 7.85 16.09
CA GLN A 220 20.93 8.81 16.30
C GLN A 220 20.76 9.18 17.77
N PRO A 221 20.38 10.43 18.08
CA PRO A 221 20.03 10.82 19.44
C PRO A 221 18.96 9.94 20.06
N ALA A 222 19.01 9.71 21.36
CA ALA A 222 18.04 8.86 22.08
C ALA A 222 16.57 9.29 21.90
N GLY A 223 16.33 10.58 21.63
CA GLY A 223 14.99 11.09 21.33
C GLY A 223 14.40 10.56 20.03
N VAL A 224 15.23 10.22 19.05
CA VAL A 224 14.79 9.67 17.76
C VAL A 224 14.12 8.31 17.94
N ARG A 225 14.66 7.46 18.82
CA ARG A 225 14.04 6.17 19.16
C ARG A 225 12.61 6.37 19.68
N ARG A 226 12.40 7.34 20.57
CA ARG A 226 11.07 7.64 21.09
C ARG A 226 10.12 8.12 19.99
N VAL A 227 10.56 8.96 19.07
CA VAL A 227 9.73 9.38 17.94
C VAL A 227 9.31 8.18 17.10
N VAL A 228 10.21 7.23 16.84
CA VAL A 228 9.89 6.01 16.08
C VAL A 228 8.91 5.11 16.83
N GLU A 229 9.11 4.91 18.13
CA GLU A 229 8.32 3.99 18.96
C GLU A 229 6.96 4.59 19.35
N ASP A 230 6.90 5.88 19.68
CA ASP A 230 5.71 6.53 20.25
C ASP A 230 4.81 7.17 19.18
N GLU A 231 5.38 7.62 18.05
CA GLU A 231 4.60 8.33 17.03
C GLU A 231 4.37 7.53 15.73
N LEU A 232 5.23 6.52 15.43
CA LEU A 232 5.12 5.73 14.22
C LEU A 232 4.58 4.30 14.47
N LEU A 233 4.23 4.00 15.71
CA LEU A 233 3.53 2.77 16.09
C LEU A 233 2.26 3.12 16.86
N THR A 234 1.19 2.39 16.59
CA THR A 234 -0.04 2.45 17.39
C THR A 234 0.13 1.68 18.72
N ASP A 235 -0.72 1.92 19.71
CA ASP A 235 -0.75 1.18 20.98
C ASP A 235 -0.89 -0.34 20.78
N SER A 236 -1.49 -0.76 19.67
CA SER A 236 -1.65 -2.16 19.28
C SER A 236 -0.45 -2.74 18.51
N GLY A 237 0.64 -1.94 18.34
CA GLY A 237 1.87 -2.37 17.69
C GLY A 237 1.82 -2.36 16.15
N TYR A 238 0.83 -1.72 15.55
CA TYR A 238 0.80 -1.50 14.11
C TYR A 238 1.54 -0.20 13.74
N ARG A 239 2.06 -0.16 12.49
CA ARG A 239 2.67 1.05 11.95
C ARG A 239 1.66 2.17 11.81
N GLU A 240 2.05 3.38 12.20
CA GLU A 240 1.31 4.62 11.96
C GLU A 240 1.90 5.35 10.75
N SER A 241 1.04 6.05 10.00
CA SER A 241 1.46 6.90 8.88
C SER A 241 1.28 8.36 9.26
N LEU A 242 2.37 9.12 9.24
CA LEU A 242 2.36 10.54 9.57
C LEU A 242 2.81 11.37 8.37
N ALA A 243 2.33 12.61 8.28
CA ALA A 243 2.83 13.58 7.32
C ALA A 243 4.35 13.81 7.53
N GLU A 244 5.10 13.91 6.44
CA GLU A 244 6.56 14.07 6.47
C GLU A 244 6.98 15.26 7.32
N GLU A 245 6.29 16.41 7.18
CA GLU A 245 6.57 17.63 7.94
C GLU A 245 6.40 17.42 9.45
N ARG A 246 5.44 16.59 9.85
CA ARG A 246 5.23 16.24 11.27
C ARG A 246 6.39 15.41 11.79
N VAL A 247 6.82 14.40 11.04
CA VAL A 247 7.97 13.55 11.42
C VAL A 247 9.26 14.37 11.48
N VAL A 248 9.52 15.22 10.48
CA VAL A 248 10.69 16.11 10.47
C VAL A 248 10.69 17.01 11.70
N LYS A 249 9.53 17.60 12.05
CA LYS A 249 9.39 18.44 13.24
C LYS A 249 9.62 17.67 14.54
N ALA A 250 9.10 16.46 14.65
CA ALA A 250 9.30 15.60 15.82
C ALA A 250 10.76 15.18 15.96
N LEU A 251 11.42 14.79 14.88
CA LEU A 251 12.84 14.45 14.84
C LEU A 251 13.71 15.65 15.24
N ALA A 252 13.42 16.84 14.72
CA ALA A 252 14.14 18.07 15.09
C ALA A 252 13.96 18.39 16.57
N ALA A 253 12.75 18.27 17.13
CA ALA A 253 12.47 18.44 18.55
C ALA A 253 13.21 17.41 19.43
N ALA A 254 13.45 16.21 18.90
CA ALA A 254 14.23 15.14 19.52
C ALA A 254 15.77 15.35 19.43
N GLY A 255 16.21 16.46 18.81
CA GLY A 255 17.62 16.80 18.64
C GLY A 255 18.31 16.06 17.49
N ALA A 256 17.55 15.50 16.57
CA ALA A 256 18.09 14.81 15.41
C ALA A 256 18.72 15.78 14.39
N PRO A 257 19.75 15.34 13.64
CA PRO A 257 20.29 16.12 12.54
C PRO A 257 19.25 16.28 11.41
N ALA A 258 19.42 17.31 10.57
CA ALA A 258 18.46 17.66 9.52
C ALA A 258 18.22 16.52 8.49
N ASP A 259 19.20 15.63 8.32
CA ASP A 259 19.16 14.48 7.41
C ASP A 259 18.70 13.18 8.09
N ALA A 260 18.26 13.24 9.35
CA ALA A 260 17.86 12.05 10.11
C ALA A 260 16.76 11.24 9.42
N LEU A 261 15.73 11.91 8.91
CA LEU A 261 14.66 11.23 8.17
C LEU A 261 15.22 10.48 6.95
N ALA A 262 16.01 11.16 6.11
CA ALA A 262 16.64 10.55 4.95
C ALA A 262 17.55 9.37 5.34
N THR A 263 18.28 9.49 6.44
CA THR A 263 19.12 8.44 6.99
C THR A 263 18.29 7.21 7.39
N LEU A 264 17.19 7.40 8.14
CA LEU A 264 16.29 6.31 8.57
C LEU A 264 15.59 5.64 7.40
N VAL A 265 15.23 6.41 6.37
CA VAL A 265 14.67 5.89 5.11
C VAL A 265 15.72 5.09 4.33
N ASN A 266 16.94 5.59 4.19
CA ASN A 266 18.04 4.87 3.52
C ASN A 266 18.39 3.57 4.24
N ARG A 267 18.30 3.55 5.57
CA ARG A 267 18.44 2.35 6.40
C ARG A 267 17.21 1.46 6.37
N ARG A 268 16.15 1.90 5.72
CA ARG A 268 14.87 1.19 5.57
C ARG A 268 14.16 0.87 6.90
N LEU A 269 14.43 1.63 7.91
CA LEU A 269 13.65 1.64 9.13
C LEU A 269 12.33 2.38 8.93
N LEU A 270 12.37 3.47 8.17
CA LEU A 270 11.21 4.23 7.73
C LEU A 270 11.05 4.13 6.21
N ARG A 271 9.87 4.47 5.74
CA ARG A 271 9.53 4.57 4.32
C ARG A 271 8.75 5.86 4.09
N ILE A 272 9.12 6.60 3.06
CA ILE A 272 8.33 7.70 2.54
C ILE A 272 7.47 7.14 1.41
N GLU A 273 6.19 7.47 1.43
CA GLU A 273 5.23 7.15 0.39
C GLU A 273 4.75 8.47 -0.20
N ASP A 274 4.99 8.66 -1.51
CA ASP A 274 4.47 9.83 -2.21
C ASP A 274 2.95 9.71 -2.29
N ARG A 275 2.24 10.59 -1.60
CA ARG A 275 0.81 10.73 -1.78
C ARG A 275 0.59 11.59 -3.02
N LEU A 276 -0.12 11.04 -4.00
CA LEU A 276 -0.69 11.85 -5.06
C LEU A 276 -1.61 12.87 -4.38
N ASP A 277 -1.18 14.15 -4.36
CA ASP A 277 -2.06 15.24 -3.96
C ASP A 277 -3.32 15.13 -4.80
N MET A 278 -4.42 14.78 -4.16
CA MET A 278 -5.75 14.94 -4.76
C MET A 278 -6.04 16.44 -4.78
N ARG A 279 -5.51 17.11 -5.82
CA ARG A 279 -5.86 18.48 -6.16
C ARG A 279 -7.12 18.50 -6.98
#